data_3cc2406d56b3914690538848d313a0e0
#
_entry.id   3cc2406d56b3914690538848d313a0e0
#
_cell.length_a   1.000
_cell.length_b   1.000
_cell.length_c   1.000
_cell.angle_alpha   90.00
_cell.angle_beta   90.00
_cell.angle_gamma   90.00
#
_symmetry.space_group_name_H-M   'P 1'
#
loop_
_entity.id
_entity.type
_entity.pdbx_description
1 polymer ?
#
loop_
_entity_poly.entity_id
_entity_poly.type
_entity_poly.pdbx_seq_one_letter_code
_entity_poly.pdbx_strand_id
1 'polypeptide(L)'
;MDIFDMFFGGGGRMNRERRGKNVVHQLGVSLEDLYNGITRKLALQKNVICAKCEGYGGKRGAVEKCPVCKGRGMQVIVQQIGPGMVQQIQTVCPECKGQGERINPKDRCDNCNGCKVVREKKIIEVHVDKGMKDGQKIVFHGEGDQEPDLEPGDVIIVLDQKDHSVFQRRGHDLITKMRIQLSEALCGFRKTIETLDNRVLVISSRPGDVIKHGDLKCIYNEGMPVYKSPMDKGSLIIQFLVQFPEHYWLPREKLSLLEALLPPREDVMVTDEMDQVDLEDFDPNEQTYRNSGGEAYEEDEEGPRTGVQCQTS
;
A
#
# COMPACT_ATOMS: atom_id res chain seq x y z
N MET A 1 13.44 -11.61 3.39
CA MET A 1 14.24 -12.84 3.17
C MET A 1 13.29 -13.81 2.52
N ASP A 2 13.41 -13.96 1.22
CA ASP A 2 12.54 -14.85 0.46
C ASP A 2 12.93 -16.30 0.66
N ILE A 3 11.94 -17.12 1.00
CA ILE A 3 12.07 -18.57 1.25
C ILE A 3 12.65 -19.31 0.04
N PHE A 4 12.57 -18.73 -1.16
CA PHE A 4 13.12 -19.28 -2.40
C PHE A 4 14.65 -19.26 -2.48
N ASP A 5 15.32 -18.31 -1.81
CA ASP A 5 16.80 -18.25 -1.77
C ASP A 5 17.43 -19.36 -0.94
N MET A 6 16.67 -20.04 -0.09
CA MET A 6 17.17 -21.09 0.81
C MET A 6 17.21 -22.48 0.17
N PHE A 7 16.41 -22.73 -0.87
CA PHE A 7 16.28 -24.07 -1.46
C PHE A 7 17.06 -24.32 -2.76
N PHE A 8 17.49 -23.27 -3.47
CA PHE A 8 18.19 -23.40 -4.75
C PHE A 8 19.63 -22.83 -4.77
N GLY A 9 20.21 -22.56 -3.62
CA GLY A 9 21.59 -22.06 -3.45
C GLY A 9 22.66 -23.11 -3.59
N GLY A 10 22.61 -23.96 -4.62
CA GLY A 10 23.63 -24.96 -4.95
C GLY A 10 24.60 -24.48 -6.02
N GLY A 11 25.82 -24.06 -5.63
CA GLY A 11 27.01 -24.24 -6.43
C GLY A 11 27.22 -23.34 -7.65
N GLY A 12 27.39 -22.05 -7.44
CA GLY A 12 28.02 -21.14 -8.40
C GLY A 12 28.59 -19.95 -7.64
N ARG A 13 29.89 -19.89 -7.46
CA ARG A 13 30.61 -18.66 -7.09
C ARG A 13 30.47 -17.66 -8.24
N MET A 14 29.29 -17.09 -8.45
CA MET A 14 29.14 -15.82 -9.13
C MET A 14 29.86 -14.79 -8.27
N ASN A 15 30.89 -14.19 -8.82
CA ASN A 15 31.57 -13.03 -8.28
C ASN A 15 30.52 -11.90 -8.22
N ARG A 16 29.75 -11.86 -7.14
CA ARG A 16 28.82 -10.76 -6.88
C ARG A 16 29.70 -9.54 -6.73
N GLU A 17 29.73 -8.72 -7.75
CA GLU A 17 30.29 -7.37 -7.67
C GLU A 17 29.76 -6.76 -6.36
N ARG A 18 30.68 -6.48 -5.44
CA ARG A 18 30.31 -5.91 -4.15
C ARG A 18 29.96 -4.45 -4.39
N ARG A 19 28.67 -4.16 -4.42
CA ARG A 19 28.13 -2.80 -4.53
C ARG A 19 27.77 -2.25 -3.16
N GLY A 20 27.84 -0.93 -3.04
CA GLY A 20 27.33 -0.20 -1.90
C GLY A 20 25.83 -0.44 -1.69
N LYS A 21 25.31 -0.03 -0.57
CA LYS A 21 23.88 -0.21 -0.23
C LYS A 21 22.98 0.63 -1.13
N ASN A 22 21.89 0.03 -1.58
CA ASN A 22 20.84 0.76 -2.29
C ASN A 22 20.03 1.61 -1.30
N VAL A 23 19.69 2.82 -1.72
CA VAL A 23 18.81 3.73 -0.97
C VAL A 23 17.42 3.64 -1.59
N VAL A 24 16.45 3.15 -0.81
CA VAL A 24 15.05 3.06 -1.25
C VAL A 24 14.27 4.21 -0.65
N HIS A 25 13.52 4.92 -1.48
CA HIS A 25 12.69 6.04 -1.06
C HIS A 25 11.30 5.94 -1.67
N GLN A 26 10.25 6.21 -0.88
CA GLN A 26 8.87 6.26 -1.36
C GLN A 26 8.53 7.69 -1.79
N LEU A 27 7.94 7.84 -2.96
CA LEU A 27 7.45 9.10 -3.51
C LEU A 27 5.93 9.05 -3.62
N GLY A 28 5.23 9.76 -2.73
CA GLY A 28 3.79 9.90 -2.80
C GLY A 28 3.39 10.74 -4.03
N VAL A 29 2.57 10.18 -4.89
CA VAL A 29 2.05 10.78 -6.13
C VAL A 29 0.53 10.75 -6.13
N SER A 30 -0.09 11.82 -6.64
CA SER A 30 -1.54 11.85 -6.82
C SER A 30 -1.95 11.17 -8.13
N LEU A 31 -3.23 10.93 -8.28
CA LEU A 31 -3.75 10.33 -9.51
C LEU A 31 -3.60 11.28 -10.71
N GLU A 32 -3.71 12.58 -10.47
CA GLU A 32 -3.47 13.64 -11.46
C GLU A 32 -2.00 13.68 -11.90
N ASP A 33 -1.06 13.48 -10.96
CA ASP A 33 0.37 13.40 -11.26
C ASP A 33 0.67 12.24 -12.22
N LEU A 34 0.04 11.09 -11.99
CA LEU A 34 0.18 9.89 -12.82
C LEU A 34 -0.54 10.00 -14.16
N TYR A 35 -1.57 10.85 -14.25
CA TYR A 35 -2.31 11.10 -15.49
C TYR A 35 -1.57 12.09 -16.38
N ASN A 36 -1.14 13.23 -15.81
CA ASN A 36 -0.53 14.32 -16.55
C ASN A 36 0.97 14.17 -16.73
N GLY A 37 1.61 13.35 -15.89
CA GLY A 37 3.06 13.29 -15.76
C GLY A 37 3.59 14.51 -14.99
N ILE A 38 4.59 14.32 -14.15
CA ILE A 38 5.19 15.40 -13.37
C ILE A 38 6.68 15.14 -13.12
N THR A 39 7.44 16.22 -12.99
CA THR A 39 8.82 16.17 -12.52
C THR A 39 8.90 16.71 -11.11
N ARG A 40 9.39 15.92 -10.18
CA ARG A 40 9.57 16.32 -8.77
C ARG A 40 11.04 16.34 -8.37
N LYS A 41 11.42 17.32 -7.56
CA LYS A 41 12.76 17.41 -6.98
C LYS A 41 12.74 16.78 -5.60
N LEU A 42 13.55 15.73 -5.43
CA LEU A 42 13.64 14.98 -4.18
C LEU A 42 15.03 15.21 -3.57
N ALA A 43 15.05 15.68 -2.32
CA ALA A 43 16.28 15.85 -1.57
C ALA A 43 16.58 14.59 -0.77
N LEU A 44 17.61 13.88 -1.16
CA LEU A 44 18.08 12.66 -0.51
C LEU A 44 19.33 12.91 0.30
N GLN A 45 19.48 12.16 1.38
CA GLN A 45 20.73 12.07 2.13
C GLN A 45 21.41 10.77 1.79
N LYS A 46 22.64 10.85 1.32
CA LYS A 46 23.47 9.68 1.00
C LYS A 46 24.84 9.78 1.62
N ASN A 47 25.46 8.64 1.84
CA ASN A 47 26.84 8.58 2.26
C ASN A 47 27.74 8.69 1.03
N VAL A 48 28.67 9.63 1.05
CA VAL A 48 29.69 9.79 0.01
C VAL A 48 31.07 9.61 0.60
N ILE A 49 32.01 9.12 -0.18
CA ILE A 49 33.39 8.99 0.24
C ILE A 49 33.94 10.36 0.64
N CYS A 50 34.56 10.44 1.80
CA CYS A 50 35.11 11.67 2.31
C CYS A 50 36.24 12.20 1.39
N ALA A 51 36.00 13.33 0.76
CA ALA A 51 36.98 13.96 -0.16
C ALA A 51 38.34 14.29 0.51
N LYS A 52 38.35 14.61 1.82
CA LYS A 52 39.56 14.98 2.54
C LYS A 52 40.50 13.79 2.77
N CYS A 53 39.99 12.60 3.01
CA CYS A 53 40.77 11.40 3.25
C CYS A 53 40.62 10.32 2.18
N GLU A 54 39.88 10.58 1.12
CA GLU A 54 39.67 9.67 -0.01
C GLU A 54 39.24 8.24 0.41
N GLY A 55 38.44 8.15 1.48
CA GLY A 55 37.97 6.85 2.01
C GLY A 55 38.93 6.15 2.97
N TYR A 56 40.11 6.68 3.26
CA TYR A 56 41.04 6.04 4.21
C TYR A 56 40.63 6.25 5.68
N GLY A 57 39.87 7.29 6.00
CA GLY A 57 39.43 7.59 7.37
C GLY A 57 40.47 8.35 8.21
N GLY A 58 41.69 8.47 7.72
CA GLY A 58 42.83 9.18 8.37
C GLY A 58 43.93 9.51 7.39
N LYS A 59 45.12 9.82 7.90
CA LYS A 59 46.31 9.99 7.07
C LYS A 59 46.67 8.70 6.35
N ARG A 60 47.19 8.79 5.13
CA ARG A 60 47.64 7.60 4.37
C ARG A 60 48.71 6.85 5.18
N GLY A 61 48.47 5.51 5.40
CA GLY A 61 49.34 4.65 6.18
C GLY A 61 49.09 4.66 7.71
N ALA A 62 48.19 5.46 8.24
CA ALA A 62 47.80 5.45 9.64
C ALA A 62 46.70 4.44 9.99
N VAL A 63 46.21 3.71 9.01
CA VAL A 63 45.18 2.69 9.18
C VAL A 63 45.85 1.36 9.41
N GLU A 64 45.68 0.78 10.57
CA GLU A 64 46.25 -0.51 10.96
C GLU A 64 45.11 -1.55 11.10
N LYS A 65 45.42 -2.82 10.77
CA LYS A 65 44.50 -3.92 11.05
C LYS A 65 44.28 -4.04 12.57
N CYS A 66 43.04 -4.17 12.99
CA CYS A 66 42.73 -4.35 14.40
C CYS A 66 43.50 -5.55 14.98
N PRO A 67 44.31 -5.37 16.02
CA PRO A 67 45.13 -6.44 16.57
C PRO A 67 44.30 -7.56 17.22
N VAL A 68 43.12 -7.22 17.71
CA VAL A 68 42.23 -8.13 18.43
C VAL A 68 41.50 -9.08 17.47
N CYS A 69 40.88 -8.59 16.41
CA CYS A 69 40.16 -9.41 15.44
C CYS A 69 40.98 -9.72 14.16
N LYS A 70 42.20 -9.21 14.07
CA LYS A 70 43.12 -9.40 12.91
C LYS A 70 42.47 -9.01 11.57
N GLY A 71 41.65 -7.96 11.58
CA GLY A 71 40.96 -7.47 10.38
C GLY A 71 39.58 -8.10 10.13
N ARG A 72 39.14 -9.06 10.90
CA ARG A 72 37.87 -9.77 10.68
C ARG A 72 36.62 -8.99 11.11
N GLY A 73 36.78 -7.99 11.97
CA GLY A 73 35.65 -7.21 12.51
C GLY A 73 34.82 -7.94 13.57
N MET A 74 34.95 -9.27 13.67
CA MET A 74 34.22 -10.12 14.60
C MET A 74 35.17 -10.92 15.49
N GLN A 75 34.72 -11.26 16.69
CA GLN A 75 35.39 -12.17 17.62
C GLN A 75 34.49 -13.35 17.93
N VAL A 76 35.12 -14.52 18.09
CA VAL A 76 34.45 -15.72 18.62
C VAL A 76 34.71 -15.76 20.12
N ILE A 77 33.65 -15.62 20.90
CA ILE A 77 33.68 -15.77 22.34
C ILE A 77 33.16 -17.17 22.64
N VAL A 78 33.93 -17.93 23.42
CA VAL A 78 33.51 -19.24 23.94
C VAL A 78 32.89 -19.02 25.29
N GLN A 79 31.56 -19.22 25.38
CA GLN A 79 30.83 -19.12 26.63
C GLN A 79 30.45 -20.50 27.13
N GLN A 80 30.76 -20.79 28.37
CA GLN A 80 30.36 -22.03 29.04
C GLN A 80 28.91 -21.88 29.52
N ILE A 81 28.01 -22.73 28.99
CA ILE A 81 26.59 -22.71 29.34
C ILE A 81 26.26 -23.67 30.46
N GLY A 82 27.13 -24.68 30.69
CA GLY A 82 26.95 -25.68 31.73
C GLY A 82 28.18 -26.58 31.89
N PRO A 83 28.16 -27.53 32.81
CA PRO A 83 29.27 -28.47 33.03
C PRO A 83 29.52 -29.28 31.73
N GLY A 84 30.64 -29.01 31.07
CA GLY A 84 31.04 -29.68 29.83
C GLY A 84 30.39 -29.14 28.53
N MET A 85 29.48 -28.15 28.57
CA MET A 85 28.90 -27.53 27.40
C MET A 85 29.49 -26.15 27.17
N VAL A 86 30.09 -25.95 25.98
CA VAL A 86 30.63 -24.66 25.51
C VAL A 86 29.92 -24.24 24.22
N GLN A 87 29.48 -22.98 24.17
CA GLN A 87 28.93 -22.38 22.99
C GLN A 87 29.90 -21.35 22.43
N GLN A 88 30.11 -21.39 21.12
CA GLN A 88 30.85 -20.36 20.42
C GLN A 88 29.89 -19.30 19.86
N ILE A 89 30.01 -18.09 20.37
CA ILE A 89 29.19 -16.97 19.96
C ILE A 89 30.07 -16.01 19.16
N GLN A 90 29.67 -15.67 17.94
CA GLN A 90 30.31 -14.62 17.15
C GLN A 90 29.74 -13.26 17.59
N THR A 91 30.62 -12.40 18.08
CA THR A 91 30.25 -11.03 18.50
C THR A 91 31.08 -10.01 17.71
N VAL A 92 30.53 -8.81 17.60
CA VAL A 92 31.25 -7.69 17.00
C VAL A 92 32.49 -7.37 17.85
N CYS A 93 33.64 -7.19 17.21
CA CYS A 93 34.86 -6.86 17.93
C CYS A 93 34.72 -5.54 18.70
N PRO A 94 34.86 -5.50 20.02
CA PRO A 94 34.65 -4.29 20.82
C PRO A 94 35.68 -3.20 20.53
N GLU A 95 36.90 -3.56 20.13
CA GLU A 95 37.99 -2.63 19.85
C GLU A 95 37.78 -1.84 18.55
N CYS A 96 37.42 -2.51 17.45
CA CYS A 96 37.20 -1.87 16.15
C CYS A 96 35.72 -1.68 15.81
N LYS A 97 34.80 -2.09 16.67
CA LYS A 97 33.34 -1.98 16.49
C LYS A 97 32.87 -2.51 15.13
N GLY A 98 33.46 -3.60 14.69
CA GLY A 98 33.12 -4.27 13.42
C GLY A 98 33.91 -3.82 12.19
N GLN A 99 34.67 -2.73 12.26
CA GLN A 99 35.38 -2.17 11.11
C GLN A 99 36.61 -3.00 10.69
N GLY A 100 37.15 -3.85 11.57
CA GLY A 100 38.35 -4.63 11.30
C GLY A 100 39.65 -3.82 11.33
N GLU A 101 39.57 -2.50 11.37
CA GLU A 101 40.69 -1.56 11.29
C GLU A 101 40.71 -0.63 12.49
N ARG A 102 41.88 -0.12 12.81
CA ARG A 102 42.10 0.87 13.88
C ARG A 102 42.87 2.05 13.34
N ILE A 103 42.43 3.24 13.70
CA ILE A 103 43.08 4.50 13.36
C ILE A 103 43.43 5.20 14.67
N ASN A 104 44.70 5.61 14.76
CA ASN A 104 45.14 6.37 15.92
C ASN A 104 44.31 7.69 16.03
N PRO A 105 43.79 8.08 17.21
CA PRO A 105 43.00 9.30 17.37
C PRO A 105 43.63 10.56 16.82
N LYS A 106 44.98 10.68 16.87
CA LYS A 106 45.74 11.82 16.37
C LYS A 106 45.82 11.91 14.84
N ASP A 107 45.61 10.79 14.14
CA ASP A 107 45.72 10.66 12.69
C ASP A 107 44.37 10.50 12.00
N ARG A 108 43.26 10.57 12.76
CA ARG A 108 41.91 10.52 12.21
C ARG A 108 41.64 11.74 11.35
N CYS A 109 40.86 11.54 10.31
CA CYS A 109 40.36 12.61 9.46
C CYS A 109 39.34 13.46 10.22
N ASP A 110 39.58 14.75 10.37
CA ASP A 110 38.67 15.66 11.08
C ASP A 110 37.32 15.83 10.41
N ASN A 111 37.24 15.61 9.08
CA ASN A 111 35.99 15.74 8.33
C ASN A 111 35.02 14.59 8.53
N CYS A 112 35.52 13.33 8.52
CA CYS A 112 34.71 12.17 8.70
C CYS A 112 34.91 11.47 10.05
N ASN A 113 35.76 11.97 10.92
CA ASN A 113 36.11 11.42 12.24
C ASN A 113 36.48 9.92 12.20
N GLY A 114 37.12 9.50 11.10
CA GLY A 114 37.52 8.10 10.90
C GLY A 114 36.44 7.20 10.26
N CYS A 115 35.23 7.75 9.95
CA CYS A 115 34.15 6.96 9.37
C CYS A 115 34.32 6.66 7.87
N LYS A 116 35.33 7.25 7.20
CA LYS A 116 35.64 7.10 5.77
C LYS A 116 34.61 7.75 4.83
N VAL A 117 33.36 7.90 5.25
CA VAL A 117 32.26 8.51 4.51
C VAL A 117 31.66 9.69 5.25
N VAL A 118 31.04 10.60 4.54
CA VAL A 118 30.30 11.75 5.07
C VAL A 118 28.89 11.76 4.49
N ARG A 119 27.93 12.30 5.22
CA ARG A 119 26.56 12.47 4.74
C ARG A 119 26.47 13.73 3.87
N GLU A 120 25.97 13.55 2.66
CA GLU A 120 25.72 14.61 1.71
C GLU A 120 24.24 14.66 1.34
N LYS A 121 23.70 15.87 1.19
CA LYS A 121 22.36 16.10 0.68
C LYS A 121 22.42 16.34 -0.82
N LYS A 122 21.84 15.42 -1.61
CA LYS A 122 21.73 15.53 -3.06
C LYS A 122 20.29 15.73 -3.48
N ILE A 123 20.05 16.62 -4.43
CA ILE A 123 18.74 16.82 -5.04
C ILE A 123 18.72 16.02 -6.34
N ILE A 124 17.73 15.11 -6.48
CA ILE A 124 17.52 14.31 -7.67
C ILE A 124 16.18 14.75 -8.29
N GLU A 125 16.16 14.94 -9.60
CA GLU A 125 14.93 15.18 -10.35
C GLU A 125 14.32 13.83 -10.75
N VAL A 126 13.11 13.58 -10.25
CA VAL A 126 12.36 12.35 -10.52
C VAL A 126 11.27 12.66 -11.52
N HIS A 127 11.36 12.06 -12.69
CA HIS A 127 10.35 12.17 -13.74
C HIS A 127 9.33 11.05 -13.56
N VAL A 128 8.10 11.43 -13.28
CA VAL A 128 6.96 10.51 -13.22
C VAL A 128 6.24 10.59 -14.55
N ASP A 129 6.34 9.54 -15.34
CA ASP A 129 5.72 9.47 -16.67
C ASP A 129 4.23 9.17 -16.56
N LYS A 130 3.48 9.60 -17.60
CA LYS A 130 2.06 9.33 -17.74
C LYS A 130 1.78 7.83 -17.72
N GLY A 131 0.79 7.43 -16.93
CA GLY A 131 0.35 6.04 -16.86
C GLY A 131 1.18 5.13 -15.97
N MET A 132 2.23 5.62 -15.31
CA MET A 132 2.95 4.84 -14.32
C MET A 132 2.00 4.28 -13.26
N LYS A 133 2.35 3.12 -12.69
CA LYS A 133 1.52 2.39 -11.73
C LYS A 133 2.01 2.59 -10.32
N ASP A 134 1.11 2.33 -9.37
CA ASP A 134 1.47 2.20 -7.97
C ASP A 134 2.54 1.11 -7.77
N GLY A 135 3.48 1.35 -6.85
CA GLY A 135 4.61 0.46 -6.61
C GLY A 135 5.66 0.43 -7.72
N GLN A 136 5.51 1.19 -8.80
CA GLN A 136 6.50 1.23 -9.88
C GLN A 136 7.79 1.87 -9.40
N LYS A 137 8.92 1.27 -9.81
CA LYS A 137 10.26 1.67 -9.38
C LYS A 137 10.95 2.50 -10.46
N ILE A 138 11.55 3.60 -10.04
CA ILE A 138 12.45 4.43 -10.86
C ILE A 138 13.84 4.29 -10.26
N VAL A 139 14.81 3.79 -11.03
CA VAL A 139 16.16 3.48 -10.54
C VAL A 139 17.14 4.51 -11.09
N PHE A 140 17.91 5.10 -10.19
CA PHE A 140 19.04 5.98 -10.50
C PHE A 140 20.31 5.23 -10.18
N HIS A 141 20.99 4.74 -11.22
CA HIS A 141 22.19 3.92 -11.10
C HIS A 141 23.37 4.73 -10.57
N GLY A 142 24.10 4.15 -9.60
CA GLY A 142 25.29 4.73 -9.02
C GLY A 142 25.05 5.97 -8.14
N GLU A 143 23.80 6.29 -7.84
CA GLU A 143 23.43 7.46 -7.02
C GLU A 143 23.17 7.11 -5.56
N GLY A 144 23.31 5.84 -5.16
CA GLY A 144 23.15 5.36 -3.81
C GLY A 144 24.35 5.66 -2.90
N ASP A 145 24.42 4.95 -1.80
CA ASP A 145 25.49 5.07 -0.82
C ASP A 145 26.82 4.62 -1.42
N GLN A 146 27.87 5.37 -1.13
CA GLN A 146 29.24 5.05 -1.47
C GLN A 146 29.93 4.43 -0.24
N GLU A 147 30.64 3.37 -0.48
CA GLU A 147 31.54 2.73 0.50
C GLU A 147 32.94 2.60 -0.12
N PRO A 148 34.03 2.72 0.65
CA PRO A 148 35.37 2.52 0.12
C PRO A 148 35.51 1.13 -0.50
N ASP A 149 36.23 1.06 -1.64
CA ASP A 149 36.50 -0.16 -2.39
C ASP A 149 35.29 -0.90 -2.96
N LEU A 150 34.11 -0.23 -2.97
CA LEU A 150 32.89 -0.76 -3.58
C LEU A 150 32.33 0.21 -4.61
N GLU A 151 31.66 -0.31 -5.63
CA GLU A 151 30.88 0.52 -6.53
C GLU A 151 29.70 1.15 -5.78
N PRO A 152 29.32 2.41 -6.12
CA PRO A 152 28.14 3.04 -5.52
C PRO A 152 26.89 2.19 -5.69
N GLY A 153 26.04 2.17 -4.67
CA GLY A 153 24.72 1.58 -4.79
C GLY A 153 23.78 2.41 -5.68
N ASP A 154 22.54 1.97 -5.82
CA ASP A 154 21.50 2.65 -6.59
C ASP A 154 20.54 3.38 -5.67
N VAL A 155 19.93 4.46 -6.17
CA VAL A 155 18.74 5.07 -5.56
C VAL A 155 17.51 4.50 -6.27
N ILE A 156 16.62 3.90 -5.50
CA ILE A 156 15.38 3.31 -5.99
C ILE A 156 14.23 4.11 -5.45
N ILE A 157 13.52 4.82 -6.32
CA ILE A 157 12.31 5.54 -5.97
C ILE A 157 11.11 4.64 -6.27
N VAL A 158 10.30 4.38 -5.25
CA VAL A 158 9.06 3.60 -5.38
C VAL A 158 7.90 4.58 -5.34
N LEU A 159 7.07 4.56 -6.39
CA LEU A 159 5.89 5.40 -6.46
C LEU A 159 4.82 4.84 -5.50
N ASP A 160 4.21 5.72 -4.74
CA ASP A 160 3.14 5.44 -3.80
C ASP A 160 1.92 6.27 -4.20
N GLN A 161 0.93 5.64 -4.83
CA GLN A 161 -0.26 6.32 -5.32
C GLN A 161 -1.19 6.65 -4.15
N LYS A 162 -1.47 7.93 -3.95
CA LYS A 162 -2.45 8.39 -2.97
C LYS A 162 -3.87 8.10 -3.43
N ASP A 163 -4.75 7.86 -2.45
CA ASP A 163 -6.18 7.74 -2.70
C ASP A 163 -6.74 9.06 -3.25
N HIS A 164 -7.68 8.95 -4.21
CA HIS A 164 -8.36 10.09 -4.80
C HIS A 164 -9.83 10.12 -4.36
N SER A 165 -10.36 11.31 -4.10
CA SER A 165 -11.71 11.50 -3.54
C SER A 165 -12.85 11.07 -4.47
N VAL A 166 -12.66 11.18 -5.78
CA VAL A 166 -13.69 10.97 -6.82
C VAL A 166 -13.45 9.71 -7.61
N PHE A 167 -12.19 9.43 -7.97
CA PHE A 167 -11.82 8.35 -8.87
C PHE A 167 -11.06 7.26 -8.16
N GLN A 168 -11.38 6.02 -8.50
CA GLN A 168 -10.62 4.85 -8.11
C GLN A 168 -9.98 4.24 -9.37
N ARG A 169 -8.68 4.06 -9.35
CA ARG A 169 -7.94 3.47 -10.46
C ARG A 169 -8.01 1.95 -10.40
N ARG A 170 -8.34 1.32 -11.54
CA ARG A 170 -8.28 -0.13 -11.72
C ARG A 170 -7.53 -0.46 -13.01
N GLY A 171 -6.22 -0.67 -12.90
CA GLY A 171 -5.36 -0.86 -14.06
C GLY A 171 -5.24 0.40 -14.92
N HIS A 172 -5.84 0.38 -16.10
CA HIS A 172 -5.96 1.55 -16.99
C HIS A 172 -7.30 2.24 -16.90
N ASP A 173 -8.28 1.66 -16.22
CA ASP A 173 -9.60 2.24 -16.10
C ASP A 173 -9.72 3.08 -14.83
N LEU A 174 -10.59 4.08 -14.89
CA LEU A 174 -11.01 4.90 -13.78
C LEU A 174 -12.45 4.53 -13.40
N ILE A 175 -12.71 4.35 -12.13
CA ILE A 175 -14.04 4.06 -11.62
C ILE A 175 -14.49 5.23 -10.77
N THR A 176 -15.72 5.69 -10.98
CA THR A 176 -16.34 6.74 -10.18
C THR A 176 -17.80 6.38 -9.86
N LYS A 177 -18.33 6.96 -8.80
CA LYS A 177 -19.73 6.80 -8.42
C LYS A 177 -20.46 8.10 -8.70
N MET A 178 -21.58 8.01 -9.42
CA MET A 178 -22.41 9.16 -9.73
C MET A 178 -23.80 8.99 -9.13
N ARG A 179 -24.21 9.94 -8.31
CA ARG A 179 -25.56 9.97 -7.73
C ARG A 179 -26.51 10.66 -8.69
N ILE A 180 -27.62 10.01 -9.01
CA ILE A 180 -28.69 10.54 -9.85
C ILE A 180 -30.03 10.39 -9.12
N GLN A 181 -30.95 11.31 -9.36
CA GLN A 181 -32.31 11.24 -8.85
C GLN A 181 -33.11 10.18 -9.62
N LEU A 182 -34.17 9.64 -9.01
CA LEU A 182 -35.05 8.68 -9.68
C LEU A 182 -35.64 9.24 -11.00
N SER A 183 -36.03 10.51 -11.02
CA SER A 183 -36.51 11.17 -12.22
C SER A 183 -35.46 11.24 -13.34
N GLU A 184 -34.21 11.49 -12.97
CA GLU A 184 -33.07 11.49 -13.92
C GLU A 184 -32.80 10.09 -14.45
N ALA A 185 -32.95 9.07 -13.58
CA ALA A 185 -32.75 7.66 -13.96
C ALA A 185 -33.79 7.15 -14.97
N LEU A 186 -35.03 7.67 -14.91
CA LEU A 186 -36.14 7.27 -15.79
C LEU A 186 -36.26 8.15 -17.04
N CYS A 187 -36.06 9.46 -16.90
CA CYS A 187 -36.34 10.43 -17.98
C CYS A 187 -35.08 10.91 -18.70
N GLY A 188 -33.90 10.47 -18.27
CA GLY A 188 -32.63 10.95 -18.79
C GLY A 188 -32.11 12.18 -18.05
N PHE A 189 -30.81 12.42 -18.17
CA PHE A 189 -30.12 13.50 -17.46
C PHE A 189 -28.97 14.08 -18.25
N ARG A 190 -28.48 15.21 -17.78
CA ARG A 190 -27.18 15.79 -18.14
C ARG A 190 -26.45 16.19 -16.89
N LYS A 191 -25.25 15.61 -16.69
CA LYS A 191 -24.38 15.94 -15.55
C LYS A 191 -22.96 16.15 -16.02
N THR A 192 -22.19 16.89 -15.24
CA THR A 192 -20.80 17.17 -15.52
C THR A 192 -19.90 16.40 -14.59
N ILE A 193 -18.73 16.01 -15.08
CA ILE A 193 -17.65 15.44 -14.28
C ILE A 193 -16.34 16.11 -14.68
N GLU A 194 -15.54 16.50 -13.70
CA GLU A 194 -14.19 17.02 -13.91
C GLU A 194 -13.23 15.85 -14.05
N THR A 195 -12.42 15.87 -15.09
CA THR A 195 -11.40 14.87 -15.35
C THR A 195 -10.08 15.23 -14.68
N LEU A 196 -9.14 14.27 -14.61
CA LEU A 196 -7.82 14.46 -13.99
C LEU A 196 -6.91 15.47 -14.73
N ASP A 197 -7.28 15.88 -15.94
CA ASP A 197 -6.62 16.92 -16.73
C ASP A 197 -7.40 18.25 -16.75
N ASN A 198 -8.28 18.46 -15.76
CA ASN A 198 -9.09 19.66 -15.59
C ASN A 198 -10.05 19.98 -16.75
N ARG A 199 -10.39 18.99 -17.60
CA ARG A 199 -11.48 19.10 -18.56
C ARG A 199 -12.80 18.79 -17.87
N VAL A 200 -13.87 19.38 -18.36
CA VAL A 200 -15.23 19.08 -17.91
C VAL A 200 -15.93 18.24 -18.99
N LEU A 201 -16.30 17.02 -18.64
CA LEU A 201 -17.10 16.15 -19.50
C LEU A 201 -18.57 16.32 -19.17
N VAL A 202 -19.41 16.48 -20.19
CA VAL A 202 -20.87 16.47 -20.06
C VAL A 202 -21.36 15.06 -20.37
N ILE A 203 -21.90 14.40 -19.37
CA ILE A 203 -22.46 13.06 -19.48
C ILE A 203 -23.96 13.21 -19.63
N SER A 204 -24.52 12.62 -20.67
CA SER A 204 -25.96 12.64 -20.93
C SER A 204 -26.49 11.22 -21.15
N SER A 205 -27.62 10.93 -20.53
CA SER A 205 -28.45 9.78 -20.85
C SER A 205 -29.56 10.19 -21.79
N ARG A 206 -29.93 9.31 -22.74
CA ARG A 206 -31.03 9.57 -23.66
C ARG A 206 -32.36 9.38 -22.94
N PRO A 207 -33.40 10.15 -23.25
CA PRO A 207 -34.74 9.88 -22.78
C PRO A 207 -35.17 8.46 -23.17
N GLY A 208 -35.66 7.69 -22.22
CA GLY A 208 -36.03 6.29 -22.44
C GLY A 208 -34.95 5.25 -22.08
N ASP A 209 -33.69 5.68 -21.94
CA ASP A 209 -32.64 4.82 -21.36
C ASP A 209 -32.81 4.81 -19.84
N VAL A 210 -33.42 3.75 -19.30
CA VAL A 210 -33.60 3.59 -17.86
C VAL A 210 -32.30 3.10 -17.24
N ILE A 211 -31.83 3.82 -16.25
CA ILE A 211 -30.63 3.45 -15.47
C ILE A 211 -31.06 2.90 -14.11
N LYS A 212 -30.65 1.68 -13.81
CA LYS A 212 -30.93 1.03 -12.52
C LYS A 212 -29.89 1.41 -11.48
N HIS A 213 -30.26 1.26 -10.22
CA HIS A 213 -29.31 1.42 -9.12
C HIS A 213 -28.19 0.37 -9.22
N GLY A 214 -26.95 0.84 -9.20
CA GLY A 214 -25.77 -0.02 -9.34
C GLY A 214 -25.30 -0.25 -10.78
N ASP A 215 -26.04 0.19 -11.79
CA ASP A 215 -25.63 0.04 -13.19
C ASP A 215 -24.27 0.65 -13.46
N LEU A 216 -23.49 -0.05 -14.27
CA LEU A 216 -22.18 0.39 -14.75
C LEU A 216 -22.28 0.81 -16.22
N LYS A 217 -21.88 2.03 -16.51
CA LYS A 217 -21.72 2.53 -17.88
C LYS A 217 -20.28 2.98 -18.07
N CYS A 218 -19.76 2.91 -19.29
CA CYS A 218 -18.39 3.31 -19.58
C CYS A 218 -18.32 4.40 -20.64
N ILE A 219 -17.28 5.22 -20.52
CA ILE A 219 -16.88 6.20 -21.52
C ILE A 219 -15.48 5.78 -21.98
N TYR A 220 -15.34 5.41 -23.23
CA TYR A 220 -14.07 4.98 -23.80
C TYR A 220 -13.08 6.14 -23.92
N ASN A 221 -11.78 5.83 -23.77
CA ASN A 221 -10.66 6.77 -23.90
C ASN A 221 -10.63 7.91 -22.86
N GLU A 222 -11.39 7.81 -21.79
CA GLU A 222 -11.39 8.76 -20.67
C GLU A 222 -10.86 8.15 -19.36
N GLY A 223 -10.20 6.98 -19.43
CA GLY A 223 -9.46 6.37 -18.34
C GLY A 223 -8.02 6.87 -18.22
N MET A 224 -7.20 6.14 -17.48
CA MET A 224 -5.77 6.43 -17.31
C MET A 224 -4.99 6.18 -18.61
N PRO A 225 -3.97 7.01 -18.90
CA PRO A 225 -3.07 6.75 -20.03
C PRO A 225 -2.29 5.45 -19.81
N VAL A 226 -1.95 4.79 -20.91
CA VAL A 226 -1.11 3.59 -20.88
C VAL A 226 0.36 4.01 -20.79
N TYR A 227 1.09 3.46 -19.83
CA TYR A 227 2.52 3.72 -19.69
C TYR A 227 3.25 3.36 -20.99
N LYS A 228 4.13 4.24 -21.48
CA LYS A 228 4.83 4.21 -22.77
C LYS A 228 3.99 4.45 -24.03
N SER A 229 2.65 4.43 -23.92
CA SER A 229 1.73 4.78 -25.03
C SER A 229 0.66 5.75 -24.51
N PRO A 230 1.00 6.98 -24.13
CA PRO A 230 0.09 7.89 -23.42
C PRO A 230 -1.09 8.39 -24.25
N MET A 231 -1.07 8.15 -25.56
CA MET A 231 -2.21 8.43 -26.44
C MET A 231 -3.33 7.40 -26.27
N ASP A 232 -2.96 6.18 -25.89
CA ASP A 232 -3.92 5.14 -25.57
C ASP A 232 -4.35 5.29 -24.11
N LYS A 233 -5.66 5.37 -23.90
CA LYS A 233 -6.25 5.51 -22.56
C LYS A 233 -7.23 4.38 -22.32
N GLY A 234 -7.40 4.01 -21.07
CA GLY A 234 -8.47 3.13 -20.64
C GLY A 234 -9.84 3.79 -20.66
N SER A 235 -10.80 3.23 -20.00
CA SER A 235 -12.18 3.70 -19.93
C SER A 235 -12.49 4.33 -18.58
N LEU A 236 -13.39 5.31 -18.59
CA LEU A 236 -14.03 5.82 -17.39
C LEU A 236 -15.31 5.03 -17.14
N ILE A 237 -15.35 4.28 -16.07
CA ILE A 237 -16.48 3.47 -15.64
C ILE A 237 -17.25 4.24 -14.57
N ILE A 238 -18.54 4.42 -14.79
CA ILE A 238 -19.42 5.15 -13.88
C ILE A 238 -20.42 4.19 -13.29
N GLN A 239 -20.40 4.07 -11.96
CA GLN A 239 -21.41 3.36 -11.20
C GLN A 239 -22.51 4.33 -10.78
N PHE A 240 -23.73 4.09 -11.26
CA PHE A 240 -24.86 4.94 -10.94
C PHE A 240 -25.54 4.53 -9.64
N LEU A 241 -25.71 5.50 -8.75
CA LEU A 241 -26.43 5.35 -7.50
C LEU A 241 -27.72 6.15 -7.59
N VAL A 242 -28.82 5.46 -7.86
CA VAL A 242 -30.14 6.10 -7.92
C VAL A 242 -30.62 6.45 -6.53
N GLN A 243 -30.93 7.72 -6.32
CA GLN A 243 -31.51 8.24 -5.10
C GLN A 243 -33.03 8.22 -5.23
N PHE A 244 -33.67 7.45 -4.37
CA PHE A 244 -35.10 7.46 -4.21
C PHE A 244 -35.50 8.64 -3.32
N PRO A 245 -36.72 9.21 -3.54
CA PRO A 245 -37.23 10.26 -2.66
C PRO A 245 -37.48 9.74 -1.24
N GLU A 246 -37.56 10.66 -0.28
CA GLU A 246 -37.82 10.33 1.11
C GLU A 246 -39.25 9.81 1.31
N HIS A 247 -39.52 9.23 2.50
CA HIS A 247 -40.84 8.76 2.85
C HIS A 247 -41.86 9.91 2.79
N TYR A 248 -43.07 9.61 2.31
CA TYR A 248 -44.21 10.56 2.22
C TYR A 248 -43.95 11.84 1.40
N TRP A 249 -42.98 11.83 0.46
CA TRP A 249 -42.66 12.96 -0.41
C TRP A 249 -43.79 13.36 -1.34
N LEU A 250 -44.80 12.47 -1.60
CA LEU A 250 -45.91 12.68 -2.48
C LEU A 250 -47.23 12.42 -1.78
N PRO A 251 -48.27 13.32 -1.88
CA PRO A 251 -49.60 13.09 -1.39
C PRO A 251 -50.26 11.87 -2.04
N ARG A 252 -51.13 11.15 -1.31
CA ARG A 252 -51.81 9.94 -1.79
C ARG A 252 -52.55 10.14 -3.13
N GLU A 253 -53.17 11.31 -3.32
CA GLU A 253 -53.91 11.65 -4.55
C GLU A 253 -53.00 11.66 -5.81
N LYS A 254 -51.72 12.03 -5.64
CA LYS A 254 -50.75 12.05 -6.72
C LYS A 254 -50.03 10.72 -6.95
N LEU A 255 -50.07 9.82 -5.96
CA LEU A 255 -49.50 8.47 -6.09
C LEU A 255 -50.22 7.66 -7.18
N SER A 256 -51.55 7.79 -7.30
CA SER A 256 -52.33 7.10 -8.35
C SER A 256 -51.96 7.56 -9.76
N LEU A 257 -51.63 8.87 -9.90
CA LEU A 257 -51.13 9.38 -11.20
C LEU A 257 -49.76 8.84 -11.53
N LEU A 258 -48.86 8.74 -10.53
CA LEU A 258 -47.56 8.14 -10.72
C LEU A 258 -47.66 6.67 -11.09
N GLU A 259 -48.53 5.92 -10.43
CA GLU A 259 -48.80 4.51 -10.71
C GLU A 259 -49.29 4.29 -12.16
N ALA A 260 -50.16 5.17 -12.66
CA ALA A 260 -50.66 5.12 -14.03
C ALA A 260 -49.57 5.35 -15.11
N LEU A 261 -48.45 6.01 -14.74
CA LEU A 261 -47.32 6.26 -15.63
C LEU A 261 -46.25 5.15 -15.59
N LEU A 262 -46.26 4.36 -14.53
CA LEU A 262 -45.31 3.25 -14.33
C LEU A 262 -45.91 1.94 -14.86
N PRO A 263 -45.06 0.93 -15.11
CA PRO A 263 -45.56 -0.41 -15.43
C PRO A 263 -46.54 -0.92 -14.39
N PRO A 264 -47.64 -1.60 -14.79
CA PRO A 264 -48.61 -2.07 -13.84
C PRO A 264 -47.98 -3.07 -12.86
N ARG A 265 -48.47 -3.04 -11.63
CA ARG A 265 -48.11 -4.05 -10.64
C ARG A 265 -48.82 -5.37 -10.94
N GLU A 266 -48.27 -6.46 -10.43
CA GLU A 266 -48.94 -7.77 -10.50
C GLU A 266 -50.09 -7.78 -9.49
N ASP A 267 -51.27 -8.15 -9.97
CA ASP A 267 -52.45 -8.34 -9.11
C ASP A 267 -52.32 -9.67 -8.35
N VAL A 268 -52.33 -9.59 -7.03
CA VAL A 268 -52.32 -10.77 -6.15
C VAL A 268 -53.75 -11.02 -5.67
N MET A 269 -54.33 -12.18 -6.01
CA MET A 269 -55.60 -12.63 -5.44
C MET A 269 -55.36 -13.01 -3.98
N VAL A 270 -55.88 -12.23 -3.06
CA VAL A 270 -55.84 -12.51 -1.61
C VAL A 270 -57.00 -13.43 -1.31
N THR A 271 -56.74 -14.64 -0.76
CA THR A 271 -57.74 -15.62 -0.28
C THR A 271 -57.80 -15.56 1.24
N ASP A 272 -58.94 -15.98 1.81
CA ASP A 272 -59.18 -16.00 3.27
C ASP A 272 -58.17 -16.90 4.03
N GLU A 273 -57.42 -17.75 3.34
CA GLU A 273 -56.40 -18.63 3.92
C GLU A 273 -55.02 -17.98 4.02
N MET A 274 -54.83 -16.73 3.50
CA MET A 274 -53.58 -16.02 3.50
C MET A 274 -53.46 -15.04 4.65
N ASP A 275 -52.38 -15.16 5.40
CA ASP A 275 -52.04 -14.22 6.47
C ASP A 275 -51.55 -12.91 5.90
N GLN A 276 -52.14 -11.79 6.30
CA GLN A 276 -51.71 -10.45 5.94
C GLN A 276 -50.77 -9.93 7.02
N VAL A 277 -49.55 -9.55 6.66
CA VAL A 277 -48.53 -8.99 7.55
C VAL A 277 -47.97 -7.71 6.98
N ASP A 278 -47.69 -6.76 7.85
CA ASP A 278 -47.05 -5.51 7.47
C ASP A 278 -45.53 -5.64 7.45
N LEU A 279 -44.89 -4.89 6.54
CA LEU A 279 -43.43 -4.81 6.46
C LEU A 279 -42.93 -3.77 7.48
N GLU A 280 -41.97 -4.19 8.31
CA GLU A 280 -41.26 -3.33 9.23
C GLU A 280 -39.81 -3.19 8.82
N ASP A 281 -39.17 -2.07 9.23
CA ASP A 281 -37.76 -1.87 8.98
C ASP A 281 -36.92 -2.87 9.79
N PHE A 282 -35.98 -3.54 9.12
CA PHE A 282 -35.09 -4.48 9.76
C PHE A 282 -33.96 -3.75 10.54
N ASP A 283 -33.98 -3.86 11.85
CA ASP A 283 -32.87 -3.43 12.70
C ASP A 283 -31.94 -4.60 13.02
N PRO A 284 -30.72 -4.63 12.46
CA PRO A 284 -29.76 -5.70 12.70
C PRO A 284 -29.35 -5.81 14.20
N ASN A 285 -29.50 -4.76 14.99
CA ASN A 285 -29.15 -4.77 16.41
C ASN A 285 -30.23 -5.43 17.29
N GLU A 286 -31.50 -5.46 16.87
CA GLU A 286 -32.58 -6.08 17.62
C GLU A 286 -32.47 -7.61 17.69
N GLN A 287 -31.89 -8.26 16.66
CA GLN A 287 -31.70 -9.72 16.65
C GLN A 287 -30.70 -10.18 17.72
N THR A 288 -29.75 -9.33 18.10
CA THR A 288 -28.77 -9.68 19.14
C THR A 288 -29.41 -9.80 20.52
N TYR A 289 -30.50 -9.05 20.78
CA TYR A 289 -31.22 -9.11 22.03
C TYR A 289 -32.22 -10.29 22.11
N ARG A 290 -32.80 -10.73 21.00
CA ARG A 290 -33.74 -11.88 20.98
C ARG A 290 -32.99 -13.22 21.14
N ASN A 291 -31.74 -13.33 20.70
CA ASN A 291 -30.93 -14.54 20.89
C ASN A 291 -30.24 -14.62 22.25
N SER A 292 -30.22 -13.53 23.03
CA SER A 292 -29.62 -13.54 24.38
C SER A 292 -30.63 -13.79 25.49
N GLY A 293 -31.90 -13.99 25.17
CA GLY A 293 -33.00 -14.09 26.15
C GLY A 293 -33.70 -15.44 26.19
N GLY A 294 -33.10 -16.50 25.77
CA GLY A 294 -33.71 -17.82 25.82
C GLY A 294 -32.78 -18.91 26.30
N GLU A 295 -32.97 -19.31 27.51
CA GLU A 295 -32.80 -20.62 28.16
C GLU A 295 -32.07 -20.52 29.49
N ALA A 296 -32.83 -20.08 30.50
CA ALA A 296 -32.56 -20.53 31.85
C ALA A 296 -33.31 -21.86 32.03
N TYR A 297 -32.65 -22.94 31.81
CA TYR A 297 -33.08 -24.24 32.38
C TYR A 297 -32.52 -24.28 33.79
N GLU A 298 -33.45 -24.30 34.77
CA GLU A 298 -33.20 -24.78 36.09
C GLU A 298 -32.87 -26.26 35.98
N GLU A 299 -31.65 -26.66 36.33
CA GLU A 299 -31.33 -28.04 36.72
C GLU A 299 -30.97 -28.07 38.20
N ASP A 300 -31.79 -28.84 38.89
CA ASP A 300 -31.69 -29.21 40.29
C ASP A 300 -30.37 -29.93 40.64
N GLU A 301 -29.99 -29.73 41.86
CA GLU A 301 -28.87 -30.33 42.56
C GLU A 301 -28.81 -31.86 42.48
N GLU A 302 -27.62 -32.40 42.26
CA GLU A 302 -27.10 -33.55 43.04
C GLU A 302 -25.59 -33.73 42.87
N GLY A 303 -24.88 -33.62 43.94
CA GLY A 303 -23.83 -34.37 44.53
C GLY A 303 -22.45 -34.55 43.84
N PRO A 304 -21.38 -34.62 44.62
CA PRO A 304 -20.01 -34.48 44.12
C PRO A 304 -19.37 -35.86 43.78
N ARG A 305 -18.63 -35.94 42.67
CA ARG A 305 -17.65 -37.01 42.42
C ARG A 305 -16.32 -36.48 41.92
N THR A 306 -15.42 -36.63 42.87
CA THR A 306 -13.95 -36.81 42.80
C THR A 306 -13.32 -37.01 41.41
N GLY A 307 -12.28 -36.20 41.19
CA GLY A 307 -10.96 -36.38 40.68
C GLY A 307 -10.69 -37.30 39.49
N VAL A 308 -9.90 -36.79 38.57
CA VAL A 308 -8.61 -37.38 38.16
C VAL A 308 -7.83 -36.32 37.35
N GLN A 309 -6.65 -36.03 37.83
CA GLN A 309 -5.56 -35.30 37.19
C GLN A 309 -4.93 -36.22 36.14
N CYS A 310 -4.73 -35.74 34.93
CA CYS A 310 -3.71 -36.28 34.02
C CYS A 310 -2.83 -35.15 33.49
N GLN A 311 -1.62 -35.13 34.04
CA GLN A 311 -0.42 -34.55 33.42
C GLN A 311 0.05 -35.46 32.28
N THR A 312 0.46 -34.91 31.18
CA THR A 312 1.56 -35.38 30.29
C THR A 312 1.99 -34.19 29.47
N SER A 313 3.16 -33.89 29.62
CA SER A 313 4.51 -33.94 29.05
C SER A 313 4.63 -33.06 27.81
#